data_a1f8aafbdaa444aa710bb756936903a8
#
_entry.id   a1f8aafbdaa444aa710bb756936903a8
#
_cell.length_a   1.000
_cell.length_b   1.000
_cell.length_c   1.000
_cell.angle_alpha   90.00
_cell.angle_beta   90.00
_cell.angle_gamma   90.00
#
_symmetry.space_group_name_H-M   'P 1'
#
loop_
_entity.id
_entity.type
_entity.pdbx_description
1 polymer ?
#
loop_
_entity_poly.entity_id
_entity_poly.type
_entity_poly.pdbx_seq_one_letter_code
_entity_poly.pdbx_strand_id
1 'polypeptide(L)'
;TFDDGYYNNFGYAIPILKELNMKAIISIVGEYTDTYSESGEANLNYGYIRWEDIKNAMQEETIEFQNHTYALHCNTKGRNGASKKKGESIEQYKKIFSTDLMRLQNESKEYTDYVPSTFTYPFGSVEKCSTDIIKELGFKASLSCSSGINFITKNKDSLFLLKRNNRPANITTENFFKKILQ
;
A
#
# COMPACT_ATOMS: atom_id res chain seq x y z
N THR A 1 -9.08 2.96 -0.70
CA THR A 1 -7.70 2.46 -0.84
C THR A 1 -7.66 1.31 -1.82
N PHE A 2 -6.60 1.24 -2.60
CA PHE A 2 -6.29 0.15 -3.54
C PHE A 2 -4.88 -0.34 -3.24
N ASP A 3 -4.68 -1.65 -3.30
CA ASP A 3 -3.37 -2.28 -3.08
C ASP A 3 -2.75 -2.72 -4.40
N ASP A 4 -1.46 -3.07 -4.36
CA ASP A 4 -0.64 -3.65 -5.42
C ASP A 4 -0.25 -2.70 -6.57
N GLY A 5 -0.97 -1.62 -6.80
CA GLY A 5 -0.68 -0.71 -7.89
C GLY A 5 -1.07 -1.24 -9.28
N TYR A 6 -2.17 -2.01 -9.38
CA TYR A 6 -2.65 -2.48 -10.68
C TYR A 6 -2.94 -1.32 -11.64
N TYR A 7 -2.57 -1.47 -12.90
CA TYR A 7 -2.76 -0.45 -13.93
C TYR A 7 -4.24 -0.09 -14.17
N ASN A 8 -5.16 -1.02 -13.92
CA ASN A 8 -6.61 -0.75 -13.99
C ASN A 8 -7.09 0.28 -12.96
N ASN A 9 -6.40 0.43 -11.83
CA ASN A 9 -6.71 1.51 -10.88
C ASN A 9 -6.44 2.88 -11.51
N PHE A 10 -5.37 3.00 -12.31
CA PHE A 10 -5.06 4.21 -13.06
C PHE A 10 -6.08 4.43 -14.18
N GLY A 11 -6.36 3.40 -14.98
CA GLY A 11 -7.22 3.53 -16.16
C GLY A 11 -8.72 3.67 -15.86
N TYR A 12 -9.23 3.07 -14.79
CA TYR A 12 -10.66 3.07 -14.47
C TYR A 12 -11.00 3.81 -13.18
N ALA A 13 -10.27 3.55 -12.08
CA ALA A 13 -10.67 4.11 -10.79
C ALA A 13 -10.37 5.62 -10.70
N ILE A 14 -9.22 6.08 -11.16
CA ILE A 14 -8.85 7.50 -11.08
C ILE A 14 -9.84 8.39 -11.83
N PRO A 15 -10.24 8.13 -13.08
CA PRO A 15 -11.26 8.94 -13.77
C PRO A 15 -12.57 9.05 -13.01
N ILE A 16 -13.06 7.93 -12.44
CA ILE A 16 -14.31 7.92 -11.65
C ILE A 16 -14.17 8.74 -10.38
N LEU A 17 -13.03 8.61 -9.67
CA LEU A 17 -12.77 9.38 -8.45
C LEU A 17 -12.73 10.89 -8.73
N LYS A 18 -12.13 11.29 -9.85
CA LYS A 18 -12.13 12.69 -10.29
C LYS A 18 -13.54 13.21 -10.56
N GLU A 19 -14.33 12.48 -11.34
CA GLU A 19 -15.72 12.85 -11.64
C GLU A 19 -16.54 13.04 -10.36
N LEU A 20 -16.31 12.17 -9.34
CA LEU A 20 -17.02 12.21 -8.07
C LEU A 20 -16.37 13.14 -7.02
N ASN A 21 -15.28 13.84 -7.38
CA ASN A 21 -14.48 14.66 -6.44
C ASN A 21 -14.06 13.87 -5.19
N MET A 22 -13.64 12.63 -5.36
CA MET A 22 -13.22 11.72 -4.30
C MET A 22 -11.72 11.50 -4.35
N LYS A 23 -11.12 11.23 -3.18
CA LYS A 23 -9.69 10.93 -3.04
C LYS A 23 -9.47 9.46 -2.71
N ALA A 24 -8.30 8.93 -3.10
CA ALA A 24 -7.91 7.58 -2.75
C ALA A 24 -6.39 7.45 -2.52
N ILE A 25 -6.04 6.35 -1.88
CA ILE A 25 -4.66 5.87 -1.73
C ILE A 25 -4.48 4.66 -2.64
N ILE A 26 -3.39 4.64 -3.39
CA ILE A 26 -2.88 3.45 -4.12
C ILE A 26 -1.55 3.06 -3.50
N SER A 27 -1.48 1.89 -2.89
CA SER A 27 -0.25 1.35 -2.29
C SER A 27 0.45 0.46 -3.31
N ILE A 28 1.63 0.87 -3.78
CA ILE A 28 2.35 0.23 -4.89
C ILE A 28 3.40 -0.76 -4.39
N VAL A 29 3.65 -1.81 -5.18
CA VAL A 29 4.76 -2.74 -5.02
C VAL A 29 5.89 -2.32 -5.96
N GLY A 30 7.06 -1.94 -5.40
CA GLY A 30 8.14 -1.33 -6.17
C GLY A 30 8.64 -2.21 -7.32
N GLU A 31 8.91 -3.49 -7.07
CA GLU A 31 9.37 -4.45 -8.07
C GLU A 31 8.40 -4.57 -9.28
N TYR A 32 7.09 -4.47 -9.03
CA TYR A 32 6.10 -4.49 -10.11
C TYR A 32 6.12 -3.17 -10.90
N THR A 33 6.20 -2.05 -10.19
CA THR A 33 6.28 -0.72 -10.81
C THR A 33 7.54 -0.59 -11.68
N ASP A 34 8.70 -1.07 -11.21
CA ASP A 34 9.94 -1.09 -11.98
C ASP A 34 9.79 -1.95 -13.25
N THR A 35 9.33 -3.19 -13.09
CA THR A 35 9.16 -4.13 -14.20
C THR A 35 8.32 -3.54 -15.33
N TYR A 36 7.20 -2.89 -14.99
CA TYR A 36 6.33 -2.30 -16.00
C TYR A 36 6.82 -0.95 -16.51
N SER A 37 7.61 -0.22 -15.72
CA SER A 37 8.30 0.99 -16.19
C SER A 37 9.39 0.66 -17.20
N GLU A 38 10.17 -0.41 -16.96
CA GLU A 38 11.22 -0.88 -17.88
C GLU A 38 10.65 -1.45 -19.18
N SER A 39 9.58 -2.23 -19.12
CA SER A 39 8.93 -2.79 -20.29
C SER A 39 8.14 -1.76 -21.10
N GLY A 40 7.73 -0.67 -20.49
CA GLY A 40 6.83 0.33 -21.07
C GLY A 40 5.39 -0.17 -21.29
N GLU A 41 5.06 -1.37 -20.81
CA GLU A 41 3.75 -1.96 -21.03
C GLU A 41 2.68 -1.30 -20.16
N ALA A 42 1.57 -0.89 -20.79
CA ALA A 42 0.38 -0.35 -20.16
C ALA A 42 -0.82 -1.25 -20.44
N ASN A 43 -1.14 -2.16 -19.53
CA ASN A 43 -2.19 -3.15 -19.75
C ASN A 43 -3.23 -3.13 -18.64
N LEU A 44 -4.47 -2.77 -18.99
CA LEU A 44 -5.59 -2.66 -18.06
C LEU A 44 -6.05 -4.00 -17.45
N ASN A 45 -5.68 -5.13 -18.05
CA ASN A 45 -6.15 -6.44 -17.57
C ASN A 45 -5.17 -7.09 -16.57
N TYR A 46 -3.86 -6.89 -16.75
CA TYR A 46 -2.83 -7.56 -15.95
C TYR A 46 -1.57 -6.72 -15.67
N GLY A 47 -1.57 -5.43 -16.10
CA GLY A 47 -0.42 -4.54 -15.88
C GLY A 47 -0.40 -3.90 -14.50
N TYR A 48 0.78 -3.39 -14.15
CA TYR A 48 0.98 -2.54 -12.98
C TYR A 48 1.32 -1.11 -13.40
N ILE A 49 1.09 -0.17 -12.49
CA ILE A 49 1.33 1.26 -12.73
C ILE A 49 2.83 1.53 -12.86
N ARG A 50 3.22 2.36 -13.81
CA ARG A 50 4.60 2.77 -14.08
C ARG A 50 4.94 4.06 -13.32
N TRP A 51 6.22 4.33 -13.12
CA TRP A 51 6.67 5.57 -12.47
C TRP A 51 6.19 6.83 -13.18
N GLU A 52 6.16 6.80 -14.52
CA GLU A 52 5.61 7.90 -15.32
C GLU A 52 4.13 8.16 -15.04
N ASP A 53 3.32 7.09 -14.94
CA ASP A 53 1.90 7.20 -14.64
C ASP A 53 1.65 7.74 -13.24
N ILE A 54 2.45 7.31 -12.26
CA ILE A 54 2.42 7.82 -10.88
C ILE A 54 2.70 9.32 -10.87
N LYS A 55 3.79 9.75 -11.49
CA LYS A 55 4.20 11.15 -11.58
C LYS A 55 3.09 12.02 -12.20
N ASN A 56 2.45 11.52 -13.25
CA ASN A 56 1.35 12.23 -13.92
C ASN A 56 0.10 12.29 -13.04
N ALA A 57 -0.30 11.19 -12.40
CA ALA A 57 -1.48 11.13 -11.55
C ALA A 57 -1.37 12.02 -10.29
N MET A 58 -0.16 12.17 -9.75
CA MET A 58 0.08 13.00 -8.56
C MET A 58 -0.11 14.50 -8.80
N GLN A 59 -0.06 14.96 -10.04
CA GLN A 59 -0.28 16.37 -10.37
C GLN A 59 -1.71 16.85 -10.04
N GLU A 60 -2.65 15.94 -9.84
CA GLU A 60 -4.07 16.23 -9.72
C GLU A 60 -4.64 16.10 -8.30
N GLU A 61 -3.81 15.89 -7.29
CA GLU A 61 -4.19 15.78 -5.86
C GLU A 61 -5.34 14.81 -5.53
N THR A 62 -5.75 13.97 -6.49
CA THR A 62 -6.82 12.99 -6.32
C THR A 62 -6.32 11.71 -5.66
N ILE A 63 -5.08 11.33 -5.96
CA ILE A 63 -4.48 10.09 -5.52
C ILE A 63 -3.19 10.35 -4.75
N GLU A 64 -3.05 9.64 -3.63
CA GLU A 64 -1.78 9.49 -2.93
C GLU A 64 -1.21 8.12 -3.20
N PHE A 65 0.07 8.04 -3.59
CA PHE A 65 0.77 6.77 -3.76
C PHE A 65 1.54 6.43 -2.49
N GLN A 66 1.38 5.19 -2.00
CA GLN A 66 1.92 4.78 -0.72
C GLN A 66 2.69 3.45 -0.83
N ASN A 67 3.45 3.09 0.20
CA ASN A 67 4.38 1.96 0.17
C ASN A 67 3.67 0.63 0.49
N HIS A 68 3.83 -0.36 -0.40
CA HIS A 68 3.35 -1.75 -0.22
C HIS A 68 4.49 -2.77 -0.31
N THR A 69 5.69 -2.41 0.15
CA THR A 69 6.98 -3.08 -0.01
C THR A 69 7.61 -2.90 -1.39
N TYR A 70 8.93 -3.08 -1.48
CA TYR A 70 9.58 -3.17 -2.79
C TYR A 70 9.40 -4.58 -3.39
N ALA A 71 9.87 -5.64 -2.70
CA ALA A 71 9.88 -7.02 -3.18
C ALA A 71 9.35 -8.04 -2.13
N LEU A 72 8.85 -7.57 -0.98
CA LEU A 72 8.30 -8.46 0.04
C LEU A 72 6.80 -8.79 -0.18
N HIS A 73 6.21 -8.36 -1.31
CA HIS A 73 4.87 -8.80 -1.70
C HIS A 73 4.92 -10.22 -2.29
N CYS A 74 5.36 -11.18 -1.49
CA CYS A 74 5.51 -12.56 -1.92
C CYS A 74 5.11 -13.56 -0.81
N ASN A 75 4.66 -14.73 -1.22
CA ASN A 75 4.40 -15.88 -0.34
C ASN A 75 5.29 -17.03 -0.78
N THR A 76 6.61 -16.84 -0.67
CA THR A 76 7.60 -17.80 -1.17
C THR A 76 8.75 -17.97 -0.17
N LYS A 77 9.47 -19.08 -0.27
CA LYS A 77 10.68 -19.36 0.52
C LYS A 77 10.49 -19.17 2.04
N GLY A 78 9.27 -19.48 2.55
CA GLY A 78 8.96 -19.39 3.98
C GLY A 78 8.71 -17.98 4.51
N ARG A 79 8.54 -16.97 3.64
CA ARG A 79 8.08 -15.62 4.02
C ARG A 79 6.67 -15.39 3.46
N ASN A 80 5.81 -14.81 4.27
CA ASN A 80 4.50 -14.34 3.87
C ASN A 80 4.44 -12.82 4.04
N GLY A 81 4.58 -12.10 2.95
CA GLY A 81 4.57 -10.64 2.96
C GLY A 81 5.60 -10.04 3.91
N ALA A 82 5.16 -9.10 4.73
CA ALA A 82 5.98 -8.39 5.71
C ALA A 82 6.30 -9.19 6.98
N SER A 83 5.92 -10.46 7.07
CA SER A 83 6.19 -11.29 8.26
C SER A 83 7.64 -11.77 8.32
N LYS A 84 8.10 -12.05 9.55
CA LYS A 84 9.39 -12.68 9.82
C LYS A 84 9.36 -14.16 9.39
N LYS A 85 10.44 -14.67 8.80
CA LYS A 85 10.59 -16.11 8.52
C LYS A 85 10.80 -16.92 9.81
N LYS A 86 10.40 -18.19 9.75
CA LYS A 86 10.77 -19.13 10.82
C LYS A 86 12.29 -19.23 10.92
N GLY A 87 12.82 -19.09 12.15
CA GLY A 87 14.26 -19.13 12.42
C GLY A 87 15.05 -17.83 12.13
N GLU A 88 14.41 -16.82 11.56
CA GLU A 88 15.03 -15.50 11.34
C GLU A 88 15.15 -14.76 12.69
N SER A 89 16.29 -14.13 12.98
CA SER A 89 16.41 -13.28 14.16
C SER A 89 15.66 -11.96 13.96
N ILE A 90 15.39 -11.23 15.03
CA ILE A 90 14.75 -9.91 14.94
C ILE A 90 15.64 -8.93 14.20
N GLU A 91 16.95 -8.97 14.42
CA GLU A 91 17.93 -8.12 13.77
C GLU A 91 18.00 -8.38 12.25
N GLN A 92 18.00 -9.65 11.86
CA GLN A 92 17.94 -10.05 10.45
C GLN A 92 16.64 -9.56 9.79
N TYR A 93 15.51 -9.79 10.46
CA TYR A 93 14.22 -9.31 10.00
C TYR A 93 14.20 -7.80 9.85
N LYS A 94 14.61 -7.05 10.89
CA LYS A 94 14.66 -5.59 10.87
C LYS A 94 15.49 -5.09 9.69
N LYS A 95 16.68 -5.68 9.47
CA LYS A 95 17.55 -5.31 8.34
C LYS A 95 16.86 -5.53 6.99
N ILE A 96 16.29 -6.72 6.75
CA ILE A 96 15.64 -7.08 5.49
C ILE A 96 14.43 -6.18 5.24
N PHE A 97 13.56 -6.05 6.24
CA PHE A 97 12.33 -5.27 6.14
C PHE A 97 12.62 -3.78 5.92
N SER A 98 13.54 -3.19 6.69
CA SER A 98 13.93 -1.79 6.53
C SER A 98 14.58 -1.53 5.17
N THR A 99 15.47 -2.43 4.69
CA THR A 99 16.12 -2.28 3.39
C THR A 99 15.11 -2.31 2.25
N ASP A 100 14.15 -3.22 2.30
CA ASP A 100 13.09 -3.34 1.29
C ASP A 100 12.20 -2.08 1.23
N LEU A 101 11.70 -1.64 2.39
CA LEU A 101 10.87 -0.45 2.45
C LEU A 101 11.61 0.81 1.98
N MET A 102 12.86 0.99 2.44
CA MET A 102 13.66 2.16 2.07
C MET A 102 14.04 2.16 0.59
N ARG A 103 14.16 1.00 -0.04
CA ARG A 103 14.35 0.94 -1.48
C ARG A 103 13.18 1.60 -2.22
N LEU A 104 11.94 1.23 -1.92
CA LEU A 104 10.77 1.86 -2.53
C LEU A 104 10.66 3.36 -2.18
N GLN A 105 11.02 3.75 -0.95
CA GLN A 105 11.04 5.17 -0.56
C GLN A 105 12.01 5.99 -1.43
N ASN A 106 13.22 5.45 -1.66
CA ASN A 106 14.25 6.11 -2.45
C ASN A 106 13.86 6.20 -3.93
N GLU A 107 13.37 5.11 -4.52
CA GLU A 107 12.90 5.10 -5.91
C GLU A 107 11.70 6.04 -6.11
N SER A 108 10.73 6.03 -5.21
CA SER A 108 9.62 6.98 -5.25
C SER A 108 10.12 8.43 -5.23
N LYS A 109 11.08 8.75 -4.35
CA LYS A 109 11.70 10.07 -4.30
C LYS A 109 12.43 10.42 -5.59
N GLU A 110 13.17 9.47 -6.17
CA GLU A 110 13.94 9.66 -7.39
C GLU A 110 13.04 9.95 -8.60
N TYR A 111 12.02 9.09 -8.81
CA TYR A 111 11.17 9.18 -10.00
C TYR A 111 10.07 10.25 -9.92
N THR A 112 9.57 10.52 -8.72
CA THR A 112 8.36 11.36 -8.54
C THR A 112 8.55 12.57 -7.64
N ASP A 113 9.72 12.75 -7.04
CA ASP A 113 10.02 13.76 -6.00
C ASP A 113 9.13 13.64 -4.74
N TYR A 114 8.49 12.49 -4.54
CA TYR A 114 7.58 12.22 -3.42
C TYR A 114 8.08 11.03 -2.58
N VAL A 115 7.89 11.12 -1.27
CA VAL A 115 8.21 10.03 -0.34
C VAL A 115 6.92 9.53 0.32
N PRO A 116 6.54 8.25 0.13
CA PRO A 116 5.38 7.67 0.79
C PRO A 116 5.41 7.82 2.31
N SER A 117 4.30 8.22 2.90
CA SER A 117 4.19 8.42 4.36
C SER A 117 3.39 7.33 5.06
N THR A 118 2.76 6.47 4.31
CA THR A 118 1.92 5.36 4.81
C THR A 118 2.44 4.03 4.31
N PHE A 119 2.45 3.03 5.19
CA PHE A 119 2.80 1.65 4.85
C PHE A 119 1.57 0.76 4.86
N THR A 120 1.35 -0.01 3.79
CA THR A 120 0.28 -1.01 3.71
C THR A 120 0.87 -2.41 3.81
N TYR A 121 0.39 -3.21 4.75
CA TYR A 121 0.91 -4.56 4.99
C TYR A 121 0.44 -5.55 3.92
N PRO A 122 1.36 -6.15 3.11
CA PRO A 122 1.01 -7.20 2.17
C PRO A 122 0.33 -8.38 2.86
N PHE A 123 -0.77 -8.87 2.27
CA PHE A 123 -1.59 -9.98 2.79
C PHE A 123 -2.11 -9.76 4.23
N GLY A 124 -2.00 -8.56 4.77
CA GLY A 124 -2.29 -8.29 6.18
C GLY A 124 -1.31 -8.96 7.16
N SER A 125 -0.16 -9.41 6.67
CA SER A 125 0.86 -10.10 7.47
C SER A 125 1.65 -9.11 8.31
N VAL A 126 1.31 -9.00 9.59
CA VAL A 126 1.91 -8.07 10.55
C VAL A 126 2.82 -8.83 11.51
N GLU A 127 4.10 -8.48 11.54
CA GLU A 127 5.03 -8.95 12.59
C GLU A 127 4.94 -8.01 13.82
N LYS A 128 5.05 -8.57 15.01
CA LYS A 128 4.88 -7.81 16.27
C LYS A 128 5.78 -6.56 16.35
N CYS A 129 7.03 -6.66 15.90
CA CYS A 129 7.96 -5.53 15.92
C CYS A 129 7.91 -4.63 14.67
N SER A 130 7.11 -4.98 13.65
CA SER A 130 7.11 -4.24 12.38
C SER A 130 6.59 -2.81 12.52
N THR A 131 5.62 -2.57 13.40
CA THR A 131 5.09 -1.22 13.62
C THR A 131 6.14 -0.26 14.18
N ASP A 132 7.00 -0.71 15.09
CA ASP A 132 8.07 0.12 15.62
C ASP A 132 9.12 0.41 14.54
N ILE A 133 9.44 -0.59 13.71
CA ILE A 133 10.38 -0.41 12.60
C ILE A 133 9.88 0.63 11.60
N ILE A 134 8.60 0.57 11.17
CA ILE A 134 8.08 1.55 10.21
C ILE A 134 8.01 2.97 10.81
N LYS A 135 7.75 3.10 12.11
CA LYS A 135 7.85 4.39 12.81
C LYS A 135 9.28 4.93 12.80
N GLU A 136 10.28 4.09 13.08
CA GLU A 136 11.69 4.47 13.01
C GLU A 136 12.12 4.91 11.60
N LEU A 137 11.52 4.32 10.55
CA LEU A 137 11.73 4.70 9.15
C LEU A 137 10.98 5.97 8.74
N GLY A 138 10.19 6.58 9.62
CA GLY A 138 9.51 7.84 9.39
C GLY A 138 8.11 7.74 8.80
N PHE A 139 7.55 6.54 8.67
CA PHE A 139 6.14 6.40 8.29
C PHE A 139 5.21 7.00 9.35
N LYS A 140 4.14 7.62 8.92
CA LYS A 140 3.17 8.34 9.77
C LYS A 140 1.91 7.52 10.03
N ALA A 141 1.63 6.53 9.19
CA ALA A 141 0.48 5.66 9.31
C ALA A 141 0.76 4.27 8.73
N SER A 142 -0.08 3.30 9.05
CA SER A 142 -0.10 2.03 8.33
C SER A 142 -1.50 1.45 8.20
N LEU A 143 -1.71 0.69 7.12
CA LEU A 143 -2.97 0.05 6.77
C LEU A 143 -2.84 -1.47 6.93
N SER A 144 -3.81 -2.08 7.59
CA SER A 144 -3.93 -3.53 7.75
C SER A 144 -5.01 -4.12 6.82
N CYS A 145 -5.17 -5.44 6.84
CA CYS A 145 -6.31 -6.13 6.22
C CYS A 145 -7.44 -6.49 7.23
N SER A 146 -7.33 -6.02 8.46
CA SER A 146 -8.38 -6.20 9.46
C SER A 146 -9.59 -5.34 9.14
N SER A 147 -10.80 -5.91 9.26
CA SER A 147 -12.05 -5.14 9.08
C SER A 147 -12.47 -4.46 10.36
N GLY A 148 -13.26 -3.38 10.25
CA GLY A 148 -13.88 -2.69 11.37
C GLY A 148 -13.76 -1.17 11.32
N ILE A 149 -14.17 -0.52 12.41
CA ILE A 149 -14.13 0.93 12.58
C ILE A 149 -12.81 1.33 13.27
N ASN A 150 -12.25 2.45 12.82
CA ASN A 150 -11.07 3.06 13.43
C ASN A 150 -11.48 4.18 14.39
N PHE A 151 -10.92 4.18 15.60
CA PHE A 151 -11.07 5.25 16.55
C PHE A 151 -9.79 6.09 16.57
N ILE A 152 -9.80 7.19 15.84
CA ILE A 152 -8.65 8.09 15.75
C ILE A 152 -8.65 9.04 16.92
N THR A 153 -7.52 9.16 17.60
CA THR A 153 -7.31 10.02 18.77
C THR A 153 -6.19 11.03 18.51
N LYS A 154 -5.90 11.88 19.48
CA LYS A 154 -4.73 12.78 19.44
C LYS A 154 -3.40 12.02 19.54
N ASN A 155 -3.42 10.77 20.02
CA ASN A 155 -2.24 9.90 19.99
C ASN A 155 -2.00 9.42 18.56
N LYS A 156 -0.82 9.75 18.00
CA LYS A 156 -0.43 9.37 16.64
C LYS A 156 -0.36 7.86 16.43
N ASP A 157 -0.20 7.07 17.50
CA ASP A 157 -0.22 5.60 17.42
C ASP A 157 -1.55 5.06 16.90
N SER A 158 -2.64 5.81 17.05
CA SER A 158 -3.95 5.45 16.50
C SER A 158 -4.00 5.45 14.97
N LEU A 159 -2.97 5.95 14.28
CA LEU A 159 -2.83 5.92 12.82
C LEU A 159 -2.14 4.65 12.29
N PHE A 160 -1.66 3.78 13.17
CA PHE A 160 -1.00 2.55 12.77
C PHE A 160 -1.96 1.37 12.83
N LEU A 161 -1.81 0.45 11.86
CA LEU A 161 -2.68 -0.73 11.66
C LEU A 161 -4.14 -0.36 11.45
N LEU A 162 -4.41 0.71 10.72
CA LEU A 162 -5.76 1.14 10.38
C LEU A 162 -6.53 0.00 9.69
N LYS A 163 -7.72 -0.26 10.18
CA LYS A 163 -8.64 -1.26 9.65
C LYS A 163 -9.24 -0.79 8.34
N ARG A 164 -9.46 -1.71 7.43
CA ARG A 164 -10.08 -1.44 6.14
C ARG A 164 -11.18 -2.45 5.86
N ASN A 165 -12.25 -2.00 5.25
CA ASN A 165 -13.38 -2.86 4.94
C ASN A 165 -13.42 -3.12 3.44
N ASN A 166 -13.17 -4.38 3.05
CA ASN A 166 -13.27 -4.79 1.65
C ASN A 166 -14.72 -4.67 1.16
N ARG A 167 -14.91 -4.03 0.02
CA ARG A 167 -16.23 -3.84 -0.65
C ARG A 167 -16.42 -4.87 -1.75
N PRO A 168 -17.07 -6.01 -1.47
CA PRO A 168 -17.34 -7.02 -2.51
C PRO A 168 -18.37 -6.51 -3.53
N ALA A 169 -18.22 -6.95 -4.79
CA ALA A 169 -19.12 -6.52 -5.87
C ALA A 169 -20.57 -7.00 -5.72
N ASN A 170 -20.79 -8.11 -5.02
CA ASN A 170 -22.09 -8.78 -4.91
C ASN A 170 -22.93 -8.36 -3.68
N ILE A 171 -22.57 -7.27 -3.01
CA ILE A 171 -23.31 -6.73 -1.86
C ILE A 171 -23.81 -5.31 -2.17
N THR A 172 -25.05 -4.99 -1.81
CA THR A 172 -25.56 -3.62 -1.95
C THR A 172 -24.83 -2.66 -1.00
N THR A 173 -24.79 -1.38 -1.36
CA THR A 173 -24.16 -0.34 -0.54
C THR A 173 -24.79 -0.28 0.86
N GLU A 174 -26.13 -0.37 0.94
CA GLU A 174 -26.84 -0.38 2.21
C GLU A 174 -26.44 -1.56 3.10
N ASN A 175 -26.42 -2.78 2.56
CA ASN A 175 -26.01 -3.97 3.32
C ASN A 175 -24.54 -3.94 3.71
N PHE A 176 -23.68 -3.37 2.87
CA PHE A 176 -22.28 -3.17 3.21
C PHE A 176 -22.13 -2.25 4.44
N PHE A 177 -22.76 -1.09 4.44
CA PHE A 177 -22.67 -0.18 5.59
C PHE A 177 -23.38 -0.71 6.85
N LYS A 178 -24.51 -1.39 6.73
CA LYS A 178 -25.12 -2.09 7.87
C LYS A 178 -24.16 -3.05 8.55
N LYS A 179 -23.39 -3.82 7.76
CA LYS A 179 -22.41 -4.78 8.29
C LYS A 179 -21.23 -4.11 9.00
N ILE A 180 -20.81 -2.91 8.58
CA ILE A 180 -19.68 -2.21 9.17
C ILE A 180 -20.08 -1.48 10.47
N LEU A 181 -21.31 -0.99 10.54
CA LEU A 181 -21.79 -0.15 11.65
C LEU A 181 -22.41 -0.96 12.80
N GLN A 182 -22.54 -2.27 12.67
CA GLN A 182 -22.90 -3.21 13.75
C GLN A 182 -21.66 -3.62 14.56
#